data_c3824f974963ea254068281bffa34be3
#
_entry.id   c3824f974963ea254068281bffa34be3
#
_cell.length_a   1.000
_cell.length_b   1.000
_cell.length_c   1.000
_cell.angle_alpha   90.00
_cell.angle_beta   90.00
_cell.angle_gamma   90.00
#
_symmetry.space_group_name_H-M   'P 1'
#
loop_
_entity.id
_entity.type
_entity.pdbx_description
1 polymer ?
#
loop_
_entity_poly.entity_id
_entity_poly.type
_entity_poly.pdbx_seq_one_letter_code
_entity_poly.pdbx_strand_id
1 'polypeptide(L)'
;MRQGMAHILVVDDEASARLTLGLLLKRRGHLVQEADGVAAAARALDGAAFDVIVTDLRMPDGEGLEVLQTARVRCPDANVILLTAHPGWESAREAMRLGAFDYFEKGQEPDGLFQRIDKALEEQASRRRALPERLDSAPLPPRPIPDGERRYLTVLFADMRESMELLARRDLDEARLVLDGVIERMMDAVHGAGGTVNQVMGDGIMALFGAPGAQHDHAVQACRAALRMQRSVTDYAEALRRGHDVRVQIRVGINSGEVIVRAVGSDLRWDYTAVGMPTHIAARMEQIATPGAIFVTRETLDLVAGEMRTRSVGPVVVKGLTERLEAFEILGLREAPESAASGFYAIA
;
A
#
# COMPACT_ATOMS: atom_id res chain seq x y z
N MET A 1 8.66 -19.85 -23.55
CA MET A 1 7.19 -19.64 -23.77
C MET A 1 7.06 -18.31 -24.48
N ARG A 2 6.25 -18.20 -25.55
CA ARG A 2 6.06 -16.90 -26.21
C ARG A 2 5.28 -16.01 -25.27
N GLN A 3 5.92 -14.92 -24.76
CA GLN A 3 5.22 -13.89 -24.03
C GLN A 3 4.18 -13.25 -24.95
N GLY A 4 2.95 -13.07 -24.47
CA GLY A 4 1.88 -12.41 -25.21
C GLY A 4 2.28 -10.99 -25.57
N MET A 5 1.76 -10.45 -26.67
CA MET A 5 1.93 -9.07 -27.09
C MET A 5 1.35 -8.14 -26.01
N ALA A 6 2.19 -7.30 -25.40
CA ALA A 6 1.81 -6.33 -24.37
C ALA A 6 1.78 -4.91 -24.93
N HIS A 7 0.95 -4.05 -24.36
CA HIS A 7 0.89 -2.63 -24.69
C HIS A 7 1.69 -1.81 -23.67
N ILE A 8 2.77 -1.17 -24.12
CA ILE A 8 3.74 -0.47 -23.27
C ILE A 8 3.77 1.01 -23.63
N LEU A 9 3.66 1.89 -22.62
CA LEU A 9 3.89 3.31 -22.76
C LEU A 9 5.33 3.64 -22.34
N VAL A 10 6.07 4.34 -23.21
CA VAL A 10 7.41 4.87 -22.91
C VAL A 10 7.33 6.39 -22.82
N VAL A 11 7.69 6.95 -21.67
CA VAL A 11 7.65 8.37 -21.39
C VAL A 11 9.07 8.86 -21.07
N ASP A 12 9.61 9.72 -21.92
CA ASP A 12 10.96 10.27 -21.75
C ASP A 12 11.06 11.54 -22.60
N ASP A 13 11.58 12.64 -22.08
CA ASP A 13 11.75 13.89 -22.85
C ASP A 13 12.88 13.78 -23.87
N GLU A 14 13.87 12.93 -23.61
CA GLU A 14 14.98 12.68 -24.52
C GLU A 14 14.54 11.78 -25.68
N ALA A 15 14.42 12.37 -26.89
CA ALA A 15 13.94 11.67 -28.08
C ALA A 15 14.79 10.44 -28.43
N SER A 16 16.12 10.50 -28.25
CA SER A 16 17.03 9.38 -28.55
C SER A 16 16.81 8.19 -27.61
N ALA A 17 16.66 8.43 -26.31
CA ALA A 17 16.38 7.40 -25.29
C ALA A 17 15.01 6.76 -25.55
N ARG A 18 13.98 7.58 -25.74
CA ARG A 18 12.61 7.17 -26.01
C ARG A 18 12.50 6.29 -27.27
N LEU A 19 13.07 6.74 -28.38
CA LEU A 19 13.05 5.98 -29.64
C LEU A 19 13.83 4.67 -29.55
N THR A 20 14.99 4.69 -28.90
CA THR A 20 15.83 3.48 -28.71
C THR A 20 15.09 2.44 -27.91
N LEU A 21 14.55 2.80 -26.75
CA LEU A 21 13.78 1.89 -25.90
C LEU A 21 12.52 1.39 -26.63
N GLY A 22 11.80 2.30 -27.32
CA GLY A 22 10.63 1.95 -28.11
C GLY A 22 10.93 0.93 -29.21
N LEU A 23 12.03 1.10 -29.93
CA LEU A 23 12.47 0.16 -30.98
C LEU A 23 12.84 -1.22 -30.39
N LEU A 24 13.54 -1.24 -29.27
CA LEU A 24 13.94 -2.50 -28.60
C LEU A 24 12.72 -3.28 -28.10
N LEU A 25 11.73 -2.60 -27.53
CA LEU A 25 10.49 -3.23 -27.07
C LEU A 25 9.62 -3.72 -28.25
N LYS A 26 9.54 -2.94 -29.34
CA LYS A 26 8.86 -3.38 -30.58
C LYS A 26 9.51 -4.63 -31.19
N ARG A 27 10.85 -4.73 -31.16
CA ARG A 27 11.58 -5.94 -31.61
C ARG A 27 11.31 -7.15 -30.74
N ARG A 28 10.96 -6.97 -29.47
CA ARG A 28 10.54 -8.03 -28.54
C ARG A 28 9.07 -8.44 -28.73
N GLY A 29 8.34 -7.77 -29.62
CA GLY A 29 6.97 -8.13 -30.00
C GLY A 29 5.90 -7.38 -29.20
N HIS A 30 6.24 -6.28 -28.53
CA HIS A 30 5.27 -5.46 -27.81
C HIS A 30 4.72 -4.34 -28.67
N LEU A 31 3.48 -3.90 -28.38
CA LEU A 31 2.94 -2.63 -28.87
C LEU A 31 3.50 -1.50 -28.02
N VAL A 32 4.07 -0.50 -28.66
CA VAL A 32 4.70 0.61 -27.92
C VAL A 32 4.10 1.93 -28.37
N GLN A 33 3.58 2.69 -27.41
CA GLN A 33 3.24 4.09 -27.54
C GLN A 33 4.30 4.96 -26.86
N GLU A 34 4.60 6.10 -27.42
CA GLU A 34 5.64 7.01 -26.95
C GLU A 34 5.03 8.34 -26.54
N ALA A 35 5.53 8.91 -25.44
CA ALA A 35 5.15 10.23 -24.94
C ALA A 35 6.42 11.01 -24.56
N ASP A 36 6.45 12.30 -24.87
CA ASP A 36 7.61 13.17 -24.70
C ASP A 36 7.58 13.97 -23.39
N GLY A 37 6.65 13.67 -22.49
CA GLY A 37 6.54 14.30 -21.19
C GLY A 37 5.24 13.97 -20.47
N VAL A 38 5.05 14.57 -19.30
CA VAL A 38 3.90 14.31 -18.40
C VAL A 38 2.57 14.61 -19.09
N ALA A 39 2.47 15.74 -19.80
CA ALA A 39 1.24 16.13 -20.49
C ALA A 39 0.88 15.17 -21.63
N ALA A 40 1.88 14.67 -22.38
CA ALA A 40 1.67 13.69 -23.44
C ALA A 40 1.30 12.32 -22.86
N ALA A 41 1.94 11.91 -21.77
CA ALA A 41 1.59 10.69 -21.05
C ALA A 41 0.14 10.72 -20.54
N ALA A 42 -0.29 11.83 -19.95
CA ALA A 42 -1.66 11.99 -19.48
C ALA A 42 -2.69 11.79 -20.62
N ARG A 43 -2.43 12.38 -21.81
CA ARG A 43 -3.30 12.19 -22.99
C ARG A 43 -3.31 10.73 -23.48
N ALA A 44 -2.14 10.07 -23.44
CA ALA A 44 -2.05 8.66 -23.83
C ALA A 44 -2.88 7.77 -22.88
N LEU A 45 -2.80 8.03 -21.58
CA LEU A 45 -3.55 7.32 -20.53
C LEU A 45 -5.06 7.56 -20.60
N ASP A 46 -5.53 8.66 -21.20
CA ASP A 46 -6.95 8.90 -21.45
C ASP A 46 -7.51 8.06 -22.60
N GLY A 47 -6.65 7.69 -23.55
CA GLY A 47 -7.07 7.07 -24.81
C GLY A 47 -6.84 5.56 -24.90
N ALA A 48 -6.04 4.97 -24.02
CA ALA A 48 -5.66 3.56 -24.09
C ALA A 48 -5.30 2.96 -22.74
N ALA A 49 -5.52 1.65 -22.60
CA ALA A 49 -5.01 0.87 -21.48
C ALA A 49 -3.60 0.34 -21.81
N PHE A 50 -2.72 0.36 -20.82
CA PHE A 50 -1.36 -0.15 -20.93
C PHE A 50 -1.11 -1.28 -19.93
N ASP A 51 -0.24 -2.20 -20.31
CA ASP A 51 0.22 -3.28 -19.42
C ASP A 51 1.40 -2.80 -18.56
N VAL A 52 2.34 -2.08 -19.18
CA VAL A 52 3.50 -1.51 -18.49
C VAL A 52 3.71 -0.07 -18.95
N ILE A 53 4.09 0.80 -18.02
CA ILE A 53 4.48 2.18 -18.28
C ILE A 53 5.91 2.33 -17.82
N VAL A 54 6.79 2.76 -18.71
CA VAL A 54 8.19 3.08 -18.39
C VAL A 54 8.36 4.58 -18.54
N THR A 55 8.64 5.28 -17.45
CA THR A 55 8.71 6.75 -17.44
C THR A 55 10.00 7.26 -16.86
N ASP A 56 10.59 8.29 -17.47
CA ASP A 56 11.66 9.04 -16.82
C ASP A 56 11.14 9.72 -15.55
N LEU A 57 12.00 9.79 -14.53
CA LEU A 57 11.69 10.46 -13.27
C LEU A 57 11.66 11.98 -13.41
N ARG A 58 12.53 12.56 -14.24
CA ARG A 58 12.66 14.02 -14.38
C ARG A 58 12.51 14.45 -15.81
N MET A 59 11.49 15.24 -16.09
CA MET A 59 11.21 15.81 -17.41
C MET A 59 10.98 17.31 -17.29
N PRO A 60 11.17 18.10 -18.37
CA PRO A 60 11.03 19.56 -18.33
C PRO A 60 9.62 20.05 -17.96
N ASP A 61 8.58 19.25 -18.25
CA ASP A 61 7.18 19.57 -18.02
C ASP A 61 6.60 18.93 -16.73
N GLY A 62 7.43 18.24 -15.92
CA GLY A 62 7.04 17.65 -14.66
C GLY A 62 7.81 16.38 -14.29
N GLU A 63 7.37 15.68 -13.26
CA GLU A 63 8.05 14.49 -12.75
C GLU A 63 7.34 13.21 -13.16
N GLY A 64 8.09 12.12 -13.36
CA GLY A 64 7.55 10.78 -13.61
C GLY A 64 6.65 10.26 -12.49
N LEU A 65 6.77 10.82 -11.28
CA LEU A 65 5.85 10.56 -10.18
C LEU A 65 4.42 11.05 -10.48
N GLU A 66 4.26 12.12 -11.24
CA GLU A 66 2.94 12.60 -11.70
C GLU A 66 2.34 11.65 -12.75
N VAL A 67 3.21 11.09 -13.63
CA VAL A 67 2.79 10.03 -14.57
C VAL A 67 2.34 8.79 -13.80
N LEU A 68 3.07 8.38 -12.77
CA LEU A 68 2.70 7.26 -11.89
C LEU A 68 1.35 7.50 -11.23
N GLN A 69 1.13 8.68 -10.63
CA GLN A 69 -0.14 9.02 -9.99
C GLN A 69 -1.30 9.04 -10.99
N THR A 70 -1.08 9.58 -12.19
CA THR A 70 -2.07 9.61 -13.27
C THR A 70 -2.38 8.19 -13.75
N ALA A 71 -1.36 7.35 -13.92
CA ALA A 71 -1.51 5.96 -14.33
C ALA A 71 -2.31 5.15 -13.30
N ARG A 72 -2.07 5.38 -12.00
CA ARG A 72 -2.84 4.72 -10.93
C ARG A 72 -4.33 5.03 -10.98
N VAL A 73 -4.70 6.21 -11.46
CA VAL A 73 -6.10 6.62 -11.59
C VAL A 73 -6.73 6.10 -12.88
N ARG A 74 -5.98 6.15 -14.01
CA ARG A 74 -6.53 5.92 -15.36
C ARG A 74 -6.26 4.52 -15.92
N CYS A 75 -5.14 3.91 -15.50
CA CYS A 75 -4.71 2.56 -15.88
C CYS A 75 -4.23 1.79 -14.65
N PRO A 76 -5.10 1.49 -13.66
CA PRO A 76 -4.71 0.92 -12.36
C PRO A 76 -4.03 -0.45 -12.47
N ASP A 77 -4.29 -1.18 -13.53
CA ASP A 77 -3.67 -2.48 -13.80
C ASP A 77 -2.27 -2.37 -14.41
N ALA A 78 -1.87 -1.18 -14.87
CA ALA A 78 -0.55 -0.98 -15.44
C ALA A 78 0.54 -0.99 -14.37
N ASN A 79 1.60 -1.74 -14.60
CA ASN A 79 2.80 -1.67 -13.77
C ASN A 79 3.68 -0.51 -14.24
N VAL A 80 4.04 0.40 -13.32
CA VAL A 80 4.85 1.58 -13.65
C VAL A 80 6.28 1.39 -13.17
N ILE A 81 7.23 1.50 -14.10
CA ILE A 81 8.68 1.44 -13.85
C ILE A 81 9.24 2.84 -14.06
N LEU A 82 9.92 3.39 -13.05
CA LEU A 82 10.56 4.70 -13.12
C LEU A 82 12.03 4.55 -13.55
N LEU A 83 12.45 5.36 -14.51
CA LEU A 83 13.85 5.48 -14.94
C LEU A 83 14.48 6.73 -14.33
N THR A 84 15.76 6.67 -13.99
CA THR A 84 16.51 7.85 -13.54
C THR A 84 17.96 7.81 -13.97
N ALA A 85 18.51 8.96 -14.32
CA ALA A 85 19.93 9.14 -14.55
C ALA A 85 20.73 9.35 -13.24
N HIS A 86 20.04 9.71 -12.15
CA HIS A 86 20.66 9.99 -10.85
C HIS A 86 19.90 9.22 -9.78
N PRO A 87 20.31 8.00 -9.45
CA PRO A 87 19.66 7.23 -8.42
C PRO A 87 19.84 7.93 -7.07
N GLY A 88 18.74 8.41 -6.53
CA GLY A 88 18.65 8.99 -5.20
C GLY A 88 17.77 8.11 -4.33
N TRP A 89 18.24 7.79 -3.13
CA TRP A 89 17.49 7.03 -2.15
C TRP A 89 16.08 7.58 -1.89
N GLU A 90 15.98 8.91 -1.76
CA GLU A 90 14.70 9.57 -1.46
C GLU A 90 13.70 9.42 -2.62
N SER A 91 14.16 9.57 -3.88
CA SER A 91 13.30 9.46 -5.06
C SER A 91 12.83 8.01 -5.30
N ALA A 92 13.71 7.03 -5.09
CA ALA A 92 13.35 5.61 -5.18
C ALA A 92 12.30 5.24 -4.12
N ARG A 93 12.51 5.66 -2.88
CA ARG A 93 11.57 5.44 -1.78
C ARG A 93 10.21 6.09 -2.04
N GLU A 94 10.21 7.32 -2.55
CA GLU A 94 8.97 8.02 -2.88
C GLU A 94 8.21 7.33 -4.02
N ALA A 95 8.93 6.91 -5.06
CA ALA A 95 8.38 6.14 -6.17
C ALA A 95 7.70 4.85 -5.69
N MET A 96 8.39 4.06 -4.88
CA MET A 96 7.85 2.82 -4.33
C MET A 96 6.66 3.08 -3.40
N ARG A 97 6.72 4.13 -2.58
CA ARG A 97 5.60 4.55 -1.71
C ARG A 97 4.35 4.96 -2.48
N LEU A 98 4.53 5.55 -3.65
CA LEU A 98 3.43 5.92 -4.56
C LEU A 98 2.95 4.73 -5.42
N GLY A 99 3.54 3.55 -5.21
CA GLY A 99 3.14 2.30 -5.84
C GLY A 99 3.80 2.05 -7.19
N ALA A 100 4.99 2.58 -7.46
CA ALA A 100 5.77 2.13 -8.60
C ALA A 100 6.03 0.61 -8.50
N PHE A 101 6.03 -0.06 -9.63
CA PHE A 101 6.37 -1.48 -9.70
C PHE A 101 7.86 -1.69 -9.45
N ASP A 102 8.69 -0.83 -10.06
CA ASP A 102 10.14 -0.86 -9.89
C ASP A 102 10.75 0.51 -10.22
N TYR A 103 12.04 0.64 -9.89
CA TYR A 103 12.85 1.82 -10.11
C TYR A 103 14.19 1.40 -10.73
N PHE A 104 14.59 1.98 -11.86
CA PHE A 104 15.75 1.56 -12.62
C PHE A 104 16.67 2.72 -12.97
N GLU A 105 17.99 2.51 -12.82
CA GLU A 105 19.01 3.50 -13.16
C GLU A 105 19.32 3.48 -14.66
N LYS A 106 19.20 4.64 -15.33
CA LYS A 106 19.65 4.81 -16.72
C LYS A 106 21.15 4.61 -16.82
N GLY A 107 21.62 4.00 -17.91
CA GLY A 107 23.03 3.74 -18.14
C GLY A 107 23.53 2.36 -17.68
N GLN A 108 22.69 1.59 -16.99
CA GLN A 108 22.93 0.17 -16.79
C GLN A 108 22.59 -0.62 -18.07
N GLU A 109 23.05 -1.88 -18.12
CA GLU A 109 22.75 -2.73 -19.30
C GLU A 109 21.25 -2.86 -19.52
N PRO A 110 20.78 -2.70 -20.78
CA PRO A 110 19.36 -2.74 -21.13
C PRO A 110 18.64 -4.03 -20.70
N ASP A 111 19.38 -5.14 -20.59
CA ASP A 111 18.85 -6.43 -20.16
C ASP A 111 18.26 -6.38 -18.74
N GLY A 112 18.82 -5.58 -17.84
CA GLY A 112 18.27 -5.39 -16.52
C GLY A 112 16.89 -4.72 -16.51
N LEU A 113 16.65 -3.75 -17.41
CA LEU A 113 15.33 -3.14 -17.58
C LEU A 113 14.33 -4.12 -18.19
N PHE A 114 14.76 -4.89 -19.18
CA PHE A 114 13.90 -5.89 -19.82
C PHE A 114 13.45 -6.98 -18.86
N GLN A 115 14.33 -7.46 -17.98
CA GLN A 115 13.95 -8.41 -16.92
C GLN A 115 12.87 -7.86 -16.00
N ARG A 116 12.92 -6.56 -15.66
CA ARG A 116 11.89 -5.91 -14.85
C ARG A 116 10.55 -5.78 -15.59
N ILE A 117 10.61 -5.44 -16.87
CA ILE A 117 9.40 -5.39 -17.72
C ILE A 117 8.79 -6.79 -17.85
N ASP A 118 9.60 -7.82 -18.10
CA ASP A 118 9.14 -9.21 -18.19
C ASP A 118 8.48 -9.64 -16.87
N LYS A 119 9.10 -9.33 -15.72
CA LYS A 119 8.53 -9.60 -14.40
C LYS A 119 7.21 -8.84 -14.17
N ALA A 120 7.13 -7.58 -14.56
CA ALA A 120 5.90 -6.79 -14.47
C ALA A 120 4.75 -7.43 -15.28
N LEU A 121 5.06 -7.92 -16.46
CA LEU A 121 4.10 -8.62 -17.34
C LEU A 121 3.69 -9.99 -16.79
N GLU A 122 4.63 -10.74 -16.21
CA GLU A 122 4.34 -12.04 -15.58
C GLU A 122 3.43 -11.88 -14.35
N GLU A 123 3.70 -10.88 -13.49
CA GLU A 123 2.85 -10.60 -12.34
C GLU A 123 1.45 -10.16 -12.77
N GLN A 124 1.35 -9.31 -13.79
CA GLN A 124 0.05 -8.90 -14.33
C GLN A 124 -0.71 -10.11 -14.93
N ALA A 125 -0.02 -10.97 -15.68
CA ALA A 125 -0.62 -12.18 -16.23
C ALA A 125 -1.03 -13.16 -15.13
N SER A 126 -0.26 -13.28 -14.06
CA SER A 126 -0.60 -14.10 -12.88
C SER A 126 -1.82 -13.56 -12.15
N ARG A 127 -1.89 -12.23 -11.97
CA ARG A 127 -3.09 -11.57 -11.44
C ARG A 127 -4.32 -11.85 -12.28
N ARG A 128 -4.20 -11.78 -13.63
CA ARG A 128 -5.29 -12.09 -14.55
C ARG A 128 -5.68 -13.58 -14.57
N ARG A 129 -4.74 -14.52 -14.33
CA ARG A 129 -5.00 -15.98 -14.30
C ARG A 129 -5.58 -16.47 -12.97
N ALA A 130 -5.26 -15.81 -11.86
CA ALA A 130 -5.77 -16.17 -10.55
C ALA A 130 -7.29 -15.88 -10.36
N LEU A 131 -7.92 -15.23 -11.34
CA LEU A 131 -9.34 -14.89 -11.35
C LEU A 131 -10.34 -16.05 -11.63
N PRO A 132 -10.05 -17.13 -12.40
CA PRO A 132 -11.09 -18.08 -12.77
C PRO A 132 -11.48 -19.11 -11.70
N GLU A 133 -10.62 -19.43 -10.76
CA GLU A 133 -10.87 -20.58 -9.84
C GLU A 133 -11.68 -20.26 -8.57
N ARG A 134 -12.00 -19.00 -8.31
CA ARG A 134 -12.74 -18.59 -7.10
C ARG A 134 -14.17 -18.13 -7.31
N LEU A 135 -14.71 -18.26 -8.52
CA LEU A 135 -16.04 -17.72 -8.84
C LEU A 135 -17.23 -18.62 -8.47
N ASP A 136 -17.01 -19.89 -8.09
CA ASP A 136 -18.12 -20.83 -7.84
C ASP A 136 -18.53 -20.99 -6.35
N SER A 137 -17.89 -20.33 -5.41
CA SER A 137 -18.24 -20.49 -3.97
C SER A 137 -18.10 -19.25 -3.08
N ALA A 138 -17.83 -18.08 -3.64
CA ALA A 138 -17.80 -16.82 -2.87
C ALA A 138 -19.17 -16.13 -2.94
N PRO A 139 -19.65 -15.51 -1.82
CA PRO A 139 -20.78 -14.58 -1.89
C PRO A 139 -20.47 -13.50 -2.94
N LEU A 140 -21.47 -13.14 -3.74
CA LEU A 140 -21.35 -12.07 -4.73
C LEU A 140 -20.63 -10.86 -4.10
N PRO A 141 -19.59 -10.30 -4.76
CA PRO A 141 -18.96 -9.11 -4.26
C PRO A 141 -20.02 -8.02 -4.04
N PRO A 142 -19.90 -7.23 -2.96
CA PRO A 142 -20.84 -6.13 -2.72
C PRO A 142 -20.92 -5.26 -3.97
N ARG A 143 -22.14 -4.76 -4.27
CA ARG A 143 -22.38 -3.90 -5.45
C ARG A 143 -21.32 -2.81 -5.52
N PRO A 144 -20.82 -2.48 -6.74
CA PRO A 144 -19.85 -1.39 -6.92
C PRO A 144 -20.38 -0.13 -6.22
N ILE A 145 -19.53 0.46 -5.39
CA ILE A 145 -19.84 1.77 -4.80
C ILE A 145 -19.84 2.78 -5.95
N PRO A 146 -20.88 3.58 -6.14
CA PRO A 146 -20.89 4.62 -7.16
C PRO A 146 -19.65 5.53 -6.99
N ASP A 147 -19.10 5.98 -8.11
CA ASP A 147 -17.88 6.81 -8.13
C ASP A 147 -18.03 8.01 -7.18
N GLY A 148 -17.19 8.06 -6.14
CA GLY A 148 -17.16 9.19 -5.22
C GLY A 148 -18.15 9.13 -4.05
N GLU A 149 -18.56 7.96 -3.59
CA GLU A 149 -19.38 7.85 -2.37
C GLU A 149 -18.57 8.31 -1.13
N ARG A 150 -19.16 9.24 -0.37
CA ARG A 150 -18.61 9.64 0.93
C ARG A 150 -18.96 8.58 1.97
N ARG A 151 -17.94 8.10 2.67
CA ARG A 151 -18.07 7.14 3.75
C ARG A 151 -17.25 7.54 4.96
N TYR A 152 -17.83 7.33 6.13
CA TYR A 152 -17.11 7.41 7.37
C TYR A 152 -16.50 6.04 7.68
N LEU A 153 -15.17 5.96 7.69
CA LEU A 153 -14.44 4.70 7.84
C LEU A 153 -13.11 4.93 8.59
N THR A 154 -12.40 3.84 8.86
CA THR A 154 -11.08 3.89 9.49
C THR A 154 -10.01 3.49 8.50
N VAL A 155 -8.98 4.32 8.41
CA VAL A 155 -7.76 4.09 7.62
C VAL A 155 -6.64 3.68 8.56
N LEU A 156 -5.92 2.62 8.18
CA LEU A 156 -4.75 2.12 8.88
C LEU A 156 -3.55 2.16 7.93
N PHE A 157 -2.45 2.74 8.39
CA PHE A 157 -1.13 2.59 7.81
C PHE A 157 -0.24 1.79 8.75
N ALA A 158 0.51 0.85 8.20
CA ALA A 158 1.53 0.11 8.92
C ALA A 158 2.79 0.03 8.06
N ASP A 159 3.94 0.27 8.67
CA ASP A 159 5.23 0.36 7.98
C ASP A 159 6.34 -0.29 8.82
N MET A 160 7.29 -0.95 8.16
CA MET A 160 8.42 -1.57 8.84
C MET A 160 9.51 -0.53 9.12
N ARG A 161 9.99 -0.51 10.34
CA ARG A 161 11.11 0.36 10.74
C ARG A 161 12.44 -0.28 10.40
N GLU A 162 13.40 0.54 9.90
CA GLU A 162 14.78 0.11 9.63
C GLU A 162 14.90 -1.01 8.56
N SER A 163 13.88 -1.16 7.70
CA SER A 163 13.91 -2.07 6.55
C SER A 163 15.17 -1.92 5.71
N MET A 164 15.69 -0.71 5.64
CA MET A 164 16.89 -0.36 4.88
C MET A 164 18.20 -0.82 5.51
N GLU A 165 18.30 -0.82 6.83
CA GLU A 165 19.47 -1.40 7.48
C GLU A 165 19.49 -2.92 7.26
N LEU A 166 18.30 -3.52 7.18
CA LEU A 166 18.15 -4.92 6.85
C LEU A 166 18.66 -5.21 5.42
N LEU A 167 18.24 -4.39 4.44
CA LEU A 167 18.65 -4.51 3.04
C LEU A 167 20.13 -4.21 2.83
N ALA A 168 20.70 -3.23 3.55
CA ALA A 168 22.08 -2.82 3.41
C ALA A 168 23.10 -3.83 3.98
N ARG A 169 22.69 -4.67 4.92
CA ARG A 169 23.58 -5.59 5.65
C ARG A 169 23.46 -7.05 5.22
N ARG A 170 22.56 -7.38 4.28
CA ARG A 170 22.23 -8.76 3.92
C ARG A 170 22.19 -8.97 2.41
N ASP A 171 22.20 -10.25 2.05
CA ASP A 171 21.87 -10.65 0.70
C ASP A 171 20.43 -10.21 0.36
N LEU A 172 20.22 -9.74 -0.87
CA LEU A 172 18.92 -9.22 -1.33
C LEU A 172 17.79 -10.25 -1.22
N ASP A 173 18.09 -11.54 -1.45
CA ASP A 173 17.11 -12.60 -1.39
C ASP A 173 16.70 -12.89 0.06
N GLU A 174 17.64 -12.88 1.01
CA GLU A 174 17.33 -13.02 2.45
C GLU A 174 16.51 -11.82 2.97
N ALA A 175 16.92 -10.61 2.62
CA ALA A 175 16.19 -9.41 3.02
C ALA A 175 14.78 -9.38 2.46
N ARG A 176 14.59 -9.81 1.21
CA ARG A 176 13.28 -9.95 0.56
C ARG A 176 12.39 -10.95 1.30
N LEU A 177 12.90 -12.12 1.66
CA LEU A 177 12.14 -13.13 2.40
C LEU A 177 11.63 -12.59 3.75
N VAL A 178 12.45 -11.79 4.45
CA VAL A 178 12.05 -11.16 5.71
C VAL A 178 10.95 -10.12 5.46
N LEU A 179 11.10 -9.26 4.43
CA LEU A 179 10.11 -8.25 4.07
C LEU A 179 8.76 -8.89 3.69
N ASP A 180 8.80 -9.87 2.78
CA ASP A 180 7.60 -10.59 2.33
C ASP A 180 6.89 -11.25 3.53
N GLY A 181 7.65 -11.86 4.45
CA GLY A 181 7.10 -12.46 5.66
C GLY A 181 6.47 -11.45 6.63
N VAL A 182 6.95 -10.21 6.70
CA VAL A 182 6.32 -9.13 7.50
C VAL A 182 5.04 -8.65 6.83
N ILE A 183 5.09 -8.37 5.53
CA ILE A 183 3.92 -7.91 4.75
C ILE A 183 2.79 -8.94 4.82
N GLU A 184 3.07 -10.23 4.66
CA GLU A 184 2.08 -11.29 4.78
C GLU A 184 1.35 -11.25 6.13
N ARG A 185 2.09 -11.10 7.24
CA ARG A 185 1.52 -11.01 8.59
C ARG A 185 0.67 -9.76 8.79
N MET A 186 1.09 -8.64 8.22
CA MET A 186 0.29 -7.41 8.24
C MET A 186 -1.04 -7.62 7.49
N MET A 187 -0.99 -8.22 6.30
CA MET A 187 -2.18 -8.49 5.49
C MET A 187 -3.13 -9.48 6.18
N ASP A 188 -2.59 -10.56 6.76
CA ASP A 188 -3.37 -11.55 7.50
C ASP A 188 -4.09 -10.94 8.71
N ALA A 189 -3.42 -10.04 9.42
CA ALA A 189 -4.02 -9.33 10.54
C ALA A 189 -5.19 -8.44 10.12
N VAL A 190 -5.07 -7.75 8.97
CA VAL A 190 -6.13 -6.91 8.39
C VAL A 190 -7.31 -7.78 7.97
N HIS A 191 -7.07 -8.82 7.14
CA HIS A 191 -8.13 -9.69 6.64
C HIS A 191 -8.86 -10.42 7.77
N GLY A 192 -8.10 -10.91 8.77
CA GLY A 192 -8.67 -11.60 9.93
C GLY A 192 -9.51 -10.71 10.86
N ALA A 193 -9.47 -9.38 10.68
CA ALA A 193 -10.31 -8.40 11.35
C ALA A 193 -11.39 -7.80 10.43
N GLY A 194 -11.60 -8.36 9.24
CA GLY A 194 -12.60 -7.90 8.28
C GLY A 194 -12.23 -6.59 7.57
N GLY A 195 -10.96 -6.18 7.63
CA GLY A 195 -10.44 -5.06 6.86
C GLY A 195 -10.08 -5.44 5.43
N THR A 196 -9.90 -4.45 4.59
CA THR A 196 -9.45 -4.60 3.20
C THR A 196 -8.08 -3.95 3.04
N VAL A 197 -7.09 -4.71 2.59
CA VAL A 197 -5.78 -4.15 2.20
C VAL A 197 -5.98 -3.39 0.91
N ASN A 198 -5.79 -2.08 0.98
CA ASN A 198 -5.97 -1.19 -0.15
C ASN A 198 -4.71 -1.10 -1.00
N GLN A 199 -3.56 -1.05 -0.37
CA GLN A 199 -2.28 -0.91 -1.05
C GLN A 199 -1.14 -1.53 -0.24
N VAL A 200 -0.22 -2.21 -0.93
CA VAL A 200 1.09 -2.60 -0.39
C VAL A 200 2.12 -1.59 -0.91
N MET A 201 2.92 -1.03 -0.02
CA MET A 201 3.81 0.10 -0.29
C MET A 201 5.25 -0.24 0.13
N GLY A 202 5.89 -1.13 -0.65
CA GLY A 202 7.24 -1.58 -0.33
C GLY A 202 7.30 -2.40 0.96
N ASP A 203 7.66 -1.77 2.06
CA ASP A 203 7.78 -2.36 3.40
C ASP A 203 6.58 -2.08 4.33
N GLY A 204 5.49 -1.53 3.77
CA GLY A 204 4.28 -1.18 4.51
C GLY A 204 2.99 -1.48 3.76
N ILE A 205 1.87 -1.29 4.44
CA ILE A 205 0.54 -1.44 3.89
C ILE A 205 -0.38 -0.28 4.28
N MET A 206 -1.36 -0.03 3.41
CA MET A 206 -2.54 0.77 3.73
C MET A 206 -3.77 -0.14 3.73
N ALA A 207 -4.60 -0.03 4.75
CA ALA A 207 -5.82 -0.80 4.88
C ALA A 207 -7.03 0.06 5.24
N LEU A 208 -8.21 -0.39 4.84
CA LEU A 208 -9.50 0.26 5.09
C LEU A 208 -10.39 -0.68 5.92
N PHE A 209 -11.09 -0.10 6.89
CA PHE A 209 -12.11 -0.76 7.69
C PHE A 209 -13.42 0.01 7.59
N GLY A 210 -14.51 -0.67 7.22
CA GLY A 210 -15.79 -0.05 6.89
C GLY A 210 -16.05 0.12 5.40
N ALA A 211 -15.16 -0.40 4.55
CA ALA A 211 -15.35 -0.51 3.11
C ALA A 211 -14.74 -1.84 2.59
N PRO A 212 -15.30 -2.46 1.54
CA PRO A 212 -16.47 -2.05 0.78
C PRO A 212 -17.81 -2.23 1.53
N GLY A 213 -17.88 -3.16 2.48
CA GLY A 213 -19.05 -3.39 3.33
C GLY A 213 -19.15 -2.38 4.47
N ALA A 214 -20.35 -2.00 4.88
CA ALA A 214 -20.54 -1.21 6.08
C ALA A 214 -20.20 -2.06 7.32
N GLN A 215 -19.36 -1.54 8.20
CA GLN A 215 -18.91 -2.18 9.43
C GLN A 215 -19.04 -1.16 10.56
N HIS A 216 -19.97 -1.37 11.48
CA HIS A 216 -20.26 -0.39 12.55
C HIS A 216 -19.11 -0.24 13.55
N ASP A 217 -18.34 -1.29 13.76
CA ASP A 217 -17.19 -1.36 14.67
C ASP A 217 -15.83 -1.22 13.95
N HIS A 218 -15.82 -0.58 12.78
CA HIS A 218 -14.63 -0.46 11.93
C HIS A 218 -13.38 0.05 12.65
N ALA A 219 -13.52 1.01 13.58
CA ALA A 219 -12.39 1.55 14.33
C ALA A 219 -11.85 0.54 15.36
N VAL A 220 -12.73 -0.22 16.01
CA VAL A 220 -12.36 -1.29 16.95
C VAL A 220 -11.64 -2.39 16.21
N GLN A 221 -12.16 -2.81 15.05
CA GLN A 221 -11.52 -3.86 14.24
C GLN A 221 -10.16 -3.42 13.69
N ALA A 222 -10.00 -2.15 13.31
CA ALA A 222 -8.71 -1.60 12.92
C ALA A 222 -7.69 -1.67 14.06
N CYS A 223 -8.09 -1.29 15.29
CA CYS A 223 -7.23 -1.39 16.46
C CYS A 223 -6.89 -2.84 16.83
N ARG A 224 -7.85 -3.77 16.71
CA ARG A 224 -7.62 -5.21 16.89
C ARG A 224 -6.66 -5.78 15.86
N ALA A 225 -6.80 -5.38 14.59
CA ALA A 225 -5.86 -5.74 13.53
C ALA A 225 -4.45 -5.25 13.86
N ALA A 226 -4.31 -3.99 14.25
CA ALA A 226 -3.02 -3.40 14.63
C ALA A 226 -2.35 -4.13 15.80
N LEU A 227 -3.09 -4.48 16.85
CA LEU A 227 -2.58 -5.25 17.99
C LEU A 227 -2.16 -6.67 17.58
N ARG A 228 -2.94 -7.34 16.72
CA ARG A 228 -2.60 -8.66 16.18
C ARG A 228 -1.35 -8.57 15.30
N MET A 229 -1.26 -7.54 14.46
CA MET A 229 -0.15 -7.26 13.59
C MET A 229 1.15 -7.08 14.38
N GLN A 230 1.15 -6.24 15.41
CA GLN A 230 2.31 -6.03 16.30
C GLN A 230 2.76 -7.34 16.95
N ARG A 231 1.83 -8.14 17.45
CA ARG A 231 2.15 -9.44 18.08
C ARG A 231 2.75 -10.41 17.07
N SER A 232 2.10 -10.60 15.92
CA SER A 232 2.54 -11.56 14.90
C SER A 232 3.92 -11.19 14.32
N VAL A 233 4.20 -9.90 14.12
CA VAL A 233 5.52 -9.43 13.66
C VAL A 233 6.57 -9.58 14.76
N THR A 234 6.22 -9.35 16.02
CA THR A 234 7.14 -9.57 17.16
C THR A 234 7.53 -11.05 17.27
N ASP A 235 6.55 -11.96 17.21
CA ASP A 235 6.79 -13.42 17.25
C ASP A 235 7.69 -13.85 16.07
N TYR A 236 7.45 -13.30 14.88
CA TYR A 236 8.29 -13.55 13.70
C TYR A 236 9.72 -13.03 13.88
N ALA A 237 9.88 -11.81 14.37
CA ALA A 237 11.19 -11.21 14.65
C ALA A 237 11.97 -12.04 15.70
N GLU A 238 11.29 -12.61 16.71
CA GLU A 238 11.91 -13.50 17.69
C GLU A 238 12.36 -14.83 17.08
N ALA A 239 11.58 -15.37 16.15
CA ALA A 239 11.96 -16.58 15.42
C ALA A 239 13.20 -16.33 14.54
N LEU A 240 13.25 -15.19 13.85
CA LEU A 240 14.40 -14.80 13.03
C LEU A 240 15.67 -14.55 13.85
N ARG A 241 15.57 -13.96 15.06
CA ARG A 241 16.73 -13.72 15.92
C ARG A 241 17.45 -14.99 16.38
N ARG A 242 16.77 -16.13 16.44
CA ARG A 242 17.38 -17.42 16.81
C ARG A 242 18.38 -17.93 15.75
N GLY A 243 18.24 -17.48 14.51
CA GLY A 243 19.13 -17.86 13.40
C GLY A 243 19.92 -16.70 12.80
N HIS A 244 19.46 -15.45 13.00
CA HIS A 244 20.01 -14.26 12.36
C HIS A 244 19.80 -13.06 13.29
N ASP A 245 20.79 -12.19 13.43
CA ASP A 245 20.67 -10.96 14.25
C ASP A 245 19.82 -9.90 13.53
N VAL A 246 18.49 -10.17 13.42
CA VAL A 246 17.49 -9.29 12.76
C VAL A 246 16.58 -8.69 13.78
N ARG A 247 16.48 -7.36 13.78
CA ARG A 247 15.45 -6.62 14.52
C ARG A 247 14.40 -6.14 13.54
N VAL A 248 13.19 -6.62 13.68
CA VAL A 248 12.03 -6.18 12.89
C VAL A 248 11.00 -5.58 13.83
N GLN A 249 10.59 -4.37 13.56
CA GLN A 249 9.53 -3.66 14.26
C GLN A 249 8.69 -2.90 13.27
N ILE A 250 7.38 -2.82 13.50
CA ILE A 250 6.46 -2.03 12.71
C ILE A 250 5.92 -0.85 13.51
N ARG A 251 5.51 0.18 12.80
CA ARG A 251 4.76 1.31 13.32
C ARG A 251 3.37 1.27 12.72
N VAL A 252 2.37 1.65 13.47
CA VAL A 252 0.99 1.69 12.98
C VAL A 252 0.36 3.04 13.31
N GLY A 253 -0.26 3.65 12.30
CA GLY A 253 -1.06 4.86 12.42
C GLY A 253 -2.49 4.63 11.97
N ILE A 254 -3.45 5.06 12.78
CA ILE A 254 -4.88 4.86 12.52
C ILE A 254 -5.62 6.19 12.67
N ASN A 255 -6.50 6.46 11.72
CA ASN A 255 -7.42 7.59 11.81
C ASN A 255 -8.79 7.23 11.23
N SER A 256 -9.84 7.74 11.87
CA SER A 256 -11.22 7.58 11.43
C SER A 256 -11.77 8.91 10.91
N GLY A 257 -12.55 8.88 9.84
CA GLY A 257 -13.14 10.08 9.28
C GLY A 257 -13.84 9.86 7.96
N GLU A 258 -14.41 10.94 7.43
CA GLU A 258 -15.10 10.92 6.15
C GLU A 258 -14.10 10.93 4.99
N VAL A 259 -14.15 9.93 4.15
CA VAL A 259 -13.35 9.80 2.93
C VAL A 259 -14.24 9.60 1.71
N ILE A 260 -13.74 9.97 0.56
CA ILE A 260 -14.36 9.63 -0.71
C ILE A 260 -13.81 8.27 -1.12
N VAL A 261 -14.68 7.25 -1.11
CA VAL A 261 -14.33 5.92 -1.60
C VAL A 261 -14.67 5.86 -3.06
N ARG A 262 -13.68 5.53 -3.88
CA ARG A 262 -13.85 5.27 -5.30
C ARG A 262 -13.53 3.82 -5.58
N ALA A 263 -14.40 3.18 -6.34
CA ALA A 263 -14.05 1.92 -6.95
C ALA A 263 -13.14 2.21 -8.16
N VAL A 264 -11.95 1.66 -8.16
CA VAL A 264 -11.00 1.76 -9.26
C VAL A 264 -10.80 0.35 -9.80
N GLY A 265 -11.27 0.07 -11.01
CA GLY A 265 -11.15 -1.27 -11.58
C GLY A 265 -12.01 -1.51 -12.81
N SER A 266 -11.83 -2.67 -13.42
CA SER A 266 -12.65 -3.18 -14.52
C SER A 266 -13.74 -4.12 -13.99
N ASP A 267 -14.66 -4.57 -14.86
CA ASP A 267 -15.79 -5.46 -14.53
C ASP A 267 -15.42 -6.74 -13.75
N LEU A 268 -14.13 -7.06 -13.64
CA LEU A 268 -13.62 -8.29 -13.02
C LEU A 268 -12.85 -8.08 -11.70
N ARG A 269 -12.43 -6.84 -11.37
CA ARG A 269 -11.72 -6.53 -10.12
C ARG A 269 -11.96 -5.08 -9.71
N TRP A 270 -12.34 -4.89 -8.48
CA TRP A 270 -12.55 -3.59 -7.86
C TRP A 270 -11.51 -3.38 -6.76
N ASP A 271 -10.64 -2.41 -6.95
CA ASP A 271 -9.81 -1.85 -5.89
C ASP A 271 -10.48 -0.58 -5.37
N TYR A 272 -10.50 -0.40 -4.07
CA TYR A 272 -11.12 0.77 -3.45
C TYR A 272 -10.04 1.75 -3.06
N THR A 273 -10.16 3.00 -3.51
CA THR A 273 -9.26 4.07 -3.10
C THR A 273 -9.99 5.03 -2.17
N ALA A 274 -9.44 5.25 -0.99
CA ALA A 274 -9.94 6.24 -0.05
C ALA A 274 -9.12 7.53 -0.20
N VAL A 275 -9.78 8.59 -0.65
CA VAL A 275 -9.16 9.91 -0.83
C VAL A 275 -9.77 10.88 0.17
N GLY A 276 -8.91 11.58 0.90
CA GLY A 276 -9.35 12.61 1.84
C GLY A 276 -8.33 12.90 2.93
N MET A 277 -8.59 13.95 3.70
CA MET A 277 -7.77 14.34 4.84
C MET A 277 -7.54 13.20 5.86
N PRO A 278 -8.53 12.33 6.17
CA PRO A 278 -8.34 11.23 7.10
C PRO A 278 -7.22 10.26 6.68
N THR A 279 -7.03 10.01 5.39
CA THR A 279 -5.95 9.17 4.88
C THR A 279 -4.58 9.78 5.15
N HIS A 280 -4.43 11.09 4.93
CA HIS A 280 -3.18 11.81 5.22
C HIS A 280 -2.87 11.83 6.72
N ILE A 281 -3.89 11.99 7.57
CA ILE A 281 -3.73 11.98 9.02
C ILE A 281 -3.30 10.61 9.51
N ALA A 282 -3.90 9.52 9.02
CA ALA A 282 -3.51 8.15 9.36
C ALA A 282 -2.04 7.86 9.00
N ALA A 283 -1.61 8.24 7.80
CA ALA A 283 -0.22 8.13 7.38
C ALA A 283 0.72 8.93 8.29
N ARG A 284 0.27 10.10 8.76
CA ARG A 284 1.06 10.93 9.68
C ARG A 284 1.15 10.33 11.07
N MET A 285 0.08 9.71 11.58
CA MET A 285 0.11 8.98 12.84
C MET A 285 1.13 7.83 12.78
N GLU A 286 1.20 7.11 11.65
CA GLU A 286 2.23 6.09 11.44
C GLU A 286 3.63 6.69 11.50
N GLN A 287 3.90 7.79 10.78
CA GLN A 287 5.22 8.40 10.70
C GLN A 287 5.78 8.88 12.05
N ILE A 288 4.91 9.36 12.95
CA ILE A 288 5.32 9.83 14.28
C ILE A 288 5.27 8.73 15.34
N ALA A 289 4.69 7.57 15.04
CA ALA A 289 4.66 6.45 15.96
C ALA A 289 6.08 5.92 16.20
N THR A 290 6.38 5.63 17.45
CA THR A 290 7.62 4.95 17.82
C THR A 290 7.58 3.49 17.35
N PRO A 291 8.73 2.84 17.06
CA PRO A 291 8.76 1.44 16.70
C PRO A 291 8.04 0.57 17.75
N GLY A 292 7.16 -0.32 17.29
CA GLY A 292 6.33 -1.14 18.16
C GLY A 292 5.04 -0.47 18.66
N ALA A 293 4.80 0.81 18.36
CA ALA A 293 3.61 1.53 18.82
C ALA A 293 2.49 1.59 17.77
N ILE A 294 1.28 1.80 18.27
CA ILE A 294 0.06 2.04 17.49
C ILE A 294 -0.50 3.40 17.90
N PHE A 295 -0.44 4.38 16.99
CA PHE A 295 -0.94 5.71 17.26
C PHE A 295 -2.28 5.96 16.58
N VAL A 296 -3.19 6.58 17.30
CA VAL A 296 -4.53 6.94 16.84
C VAL A 296 -4.82 8.41 17.14
N THR A 297 -5.76 8.99 16.40
CA THR A 297 -6.27 10.34 16.65
C THR A 297 -7.42 10.34 17.67
N ARG A 298 -7.87 11.53 18.05
CA ARG A 298 -9.03 11.73 18.92
C ARG A 298 -10.28 11.11 18.32
N GLU A 299 -10.51 11.29 17.02
CA GLU A 299 -11.68 10.77 16.31
C GLU A 299 -11.75 9.25 16.38
N THR A 300 -10.60 8.58 16.26
CA THR A 300 -10.53 7.12 16.41
C THR A 300 -10.68 6.71 17.87
N LEU A 301 -10.05 7.45 18.79
CA LEU A 301 -10.15 7.17 20.23
C LEU A 301 -11.60 7.18 20.71
N ASP A 302 -12.39 8.15 20.29
CA ASP A 302 -13.79 8.29 20.71
C ASP A 302 -14.65 7.10 20.26
N LEU A 303 -14.31 6.48 19.14
CA LEU A 303 -14.96 5.26 18.63
C LEU A 303 -14.54 3.98 19.36
N VAL A 304 -13.39 3.97 20.03
CA VAL A 304 -12.82 2.76 20.66
C VAL A 304 -12.65 2.85 22.17
N ALA A 305 -13.03 3.98 22.78
CA ALA A 305 -12.75 4.29 24.19
C ALA A 305 -13.29 3.25 25.20
N GLY A 306 -14.33 2.51 24.83
CA GLY A 306 -14.91 1.44 25.65
C GLY A 306 -14.11 0.12 25.62
N GLU A 307 -13.35 -0.13 24.58
CA GLU A 307 -12.74 -1.44 24.31
C GLU A 307 -11.20 -1.43 24.37
N MET A 308 -10.58 -0.26 24.27
CA MET A 308 -9.12 -0.17 24.21
C MET A 308 -8.53 0.50 25.45
N ARG A 309 -7.39 0.00 25.91
CA ARG A 309 -6.52 0.71 26.86
C ARG A 309 -5.63 1.64 26.06
N THR A 310 -5.60 2.90 26.44
CA THR A 310 -4.89 3.95 25.70
C THR A 310 -4.05 4.81 26.63
N ARG A 311 -3.05 5.48 26.05
CA ARG A 311 -2.21 6.48 26.70
C ARG A 311 -2.16 7.73 25.81
N SER A 312 -2.31 8.92 26.40
CA SER A 312 -2.11 10.17 25.66
C SER A 312 -0.63 10.33 25.29
N VAL A 313 -0.38 10.66 24.04
CA VAL A 313 0.95 11.03 23.52
C VAL A 313 1.11 12.55 23.55
N GLY A 314 0.00 13.28 23.51
CA GLY A 314 -0.05 14.73 23.48
C GLY A 314 -0.27 15.32 22.08
N PRO A 315 -0.19 16.66 21.97
CA PRO A 315 -0.42 17.34 20.70
C PRO A 315 0.73 17.15 19.71
N VAL A 316 0.41 16.73 18.49
CA VAL A 316 1.36 16.54 17.40
C VAL A 316 1.10 17.51 16.26
N VAL A 317 2.16 17.94 15.59
CA VAL A 317 2.07 18.83 14.42
C VAL A 317 1.98 17.97 13.16
N VAL A 318 0.93 18.18 12.39
CA VAL A 318 0.75 17.53 11.08
C VAL A 318 0.98 18.56 9.99
N LYS A 319 1.95 18.31 9.10
CA LYS A 319 2.25 19.20 7.98
C LYS A 319 0.99 19.36 7.11
N GLY A 320 0.58 20.59 6.88
CA GLY A 320 -0.63 20.91 6.11
C GLY A 320 -1.89 21.13 6.93
N LEU A 321 -1.83 20.97 8.26
CA LEU A 321 -2.88 21.40 9.20
C LEU A 321 -2.42 22.61 10.01
N THR A 322 -3.34 23.53 10.23
CA THR A 322 -3.10 24.74 11.05
C THR A 322 -3.15 24.43 12.55
N GLU A 323 -3.91 23.40 12.91
CA GLU A 323 -4.12 22.98 14.29
C GLU A 323 -3.29 21.74 14.64
N ARG A 324 -2.90 21.63 15.90
CA ARG A 324 -2.25 20.44 16.43
C ARG A 324 -3.28 19.36 16.68
N LEU A 325 -3.01 18.14 16.26
CA LEU A 325 -3.85 16.98 16.54
C LEU A 325 -3.40 16.32 17.86
N GLU A 326 -4.35 15.85 18.65
CA GLU A 326 -4.06 15.01 19.80
C GLU A 326 -3.86 13.55 19.36
N ALA A 327 -2.71 13.00 19.70
CA ALA A 327 -2.37 11.61 19.43
C ALA A 327 -2.48 10.77 20.71
N PHE A 328 -2.90 9.52 20.53
CA PHE A 328 -3.02 8.51 21.58
C PHE A 328 -2.39 7.21 21.13
N GLU A 329 -1.81 6.49 22.08
CA GLU A 329 -1.24 5.18 21.85
C GLU A 329 -2.21 4.10 22.33
N ILE A 330 -2.45 3.09 21.50
CA ILE A 330 -3.19 1.87 21.86
C ILE A 330 -2.24 0.92 22.56
N LEU A 331 -2.53 0.56 23.79
CA LEU A 331 -1.72 -0.33 24.62
C LEU A 331 -2.24 -1.76 24.66
N GLY A 332 -3.50 -2.00 24.28
CA GLY A 332 -4.14 -3.30 24.30
C GLY A 332 -5.65 -3.23 24.45
N LEU A 333 -6.29 -4.37 24.51
CA LEU A 333 -7.71 -4.47 24.81
C LEU A 333 -7.96 -4.15 26.29
N ARG A 334 -9.11 -3.54 26.59
CA ARG A 334 -9.62 -3.51 27.95
C ARG A 334 -10.08 -4.92 28.33
N GLU A 335 -9.67 -5.39 29.50
CA GLU A 335 -10.27 -6.56 30.09
C GLU A 335 -11.71 -6.22 30.45
N ALA A 336 -12.67 -7.08 30.04
CA ALA A 336 -14.03 -6.94 30.53
C ALA A 336 -13.98 -7.00 32.06
N PRO A 337 -14.72 -6.12 32.80
CA PRO A 337 -14.83 -6.28 34.23
C PRO A 337 -15.34 -7.70 34.48
N GLU A 338 -14.61 -8.46 35.33
CA GLU A 338 -15.09 -9.76 35.78
C GLU A 338 -16.51 -9.58 36.28
N SER A 339 -17.48 -10.15 35.57
CA SER A 339 -18.86 -10.24 35.99
C SER A 339 -18.81 -10.91 37.37
N ALA A 340 -19.12 -10.16 38.40
CA ALA A 340 -19.28 -10.67 39.74
C ALA A 340 -20.21 -11.89 39.62
N ALA A 341 -19.62 -13.07 39.78
CA ALA A 341 -20.38 -14.29 39.88
C ALA A 341 -21.38 -14.10 41.05
N SER A 342 -22.63 -13.80 40.67
CA SER A 342 -23.73 -13.73 41.61
C SER A 342 -23.83 -15.10 42.25
N GLY A 343 -23.39 -15.21 43.52
CA GLY A 343 -23.62 -16.38 44.35
C GLY A 343 -25.11 -16.66 44.41
N PHE A 344 -25.51 -17.72 43.80
CA PHE A 344 -26.79 -18.36 44.11
C PHE A 344 -26.68 -18.94 45.53
N TYR A 345 -27.20 -18.21 46.49
CA TYR A 345 -27.55 -18.80 47.80
C TYR A 345 -28.74 -19.75 47.55
N ALA A 346 -28.51 -21.02 47.65
CA ALA A 346 -29.55 -22.01 47.85
C ALA A 346 -30.16 -21.78 49.24
N ILE A 347 -31.42 -21.38 49.30
CA ILE A 347 -32.22 -21.45 50.51
C ILE A 347 -32.89 -22.80 50.51
N ALA A 348 -32.67 -23.53 51.63
CA ALA A 348 -33.23 -24.83 51.95
C ALA A 348 -34.76 -24.83 52.11
#